data_5b4557bb92ecb93fe3677ea22c3ae765
#
_entry.id   5b4557bb92ecb93fe3677ea22c3ae765
#
_cell.length_a   1.000
_cell.length_b   1.000
_cell.length_c   1.000
_cell.angle_alpha   90.00
_cell.angle_beta   90.00
_cell.angle_gamma   90.00
#
_symmetry.space_group_name_H-M   'P 1'
#
loop_
_entity.id
_entity.type
_entity.pdbx_description
1 polymer ?
#
loop_
_entity_poly.entity_id
_entity_poly.type
_entity_poly.pdbx_seq_one_letter_code
_entity_poly.pdbx_strand_id
1 'polypeptide(L)' 'MTWGALIRLLKQHGWREEPTGKGSHLLLSHPTIRAEIWVSRHTKHDVGRGLARQIPKDGGIAS' A
#
# COMPACT_ATOMS: atom_id res chain seq x y z
N MET A 1 5.05 -10.79 5.40
CA MET A 1 3.74 -10.23 4.97
C MET A 1 3.73 -10.14 3.46
N THR A 2 2.65 -10.56 2.84
CA THR A 2 2.51 -10.46 1.39
C THR A 2 2.00 -9.07 0.98
N TRP A 3 2.22 -8.72 -0.28
CA TRP A 3 1.66 -7.48 -0.82
C TRP A 3 0.14 -7.45 -0.71
N GLY A 4 -0.53 -8.59 -0.92
CA GLY A 4 -1.97 -8.67 -0.78
C GLY A 4 -2.44 -8.35 0.64
N ALA A 5 -1.73 -8.85 1.64
CA ALA A 5 -2.07 -8.55 3.04
C ALA A 5 -1.84 -7.07 3.36
N LEU A 6 -0.75 -6.50 2.86
CA LEU A 6 -0.45 -5.08 3.07
C LEU A 6 -1.50 -4.19 2.39
N ILE A 7 -1.87 -4.51 1.15
CA ILE A 7 -2.89 -3.75 0.42
C ILE A 7 -4.22 -3.80 1.16
N ARG A 8 -4.60 -4.98 1.67
CA ARG A 8 -5.82 -5.13 2.45
C ARG A 8 -5.80 -4.25 3.70
N LEU A 9 -4.67 -4.24 4.40
CA LEU A 9 -4.49 -3.41 5.59
C LEU A 9 -4.66 -1.93 5.24
N LEU A 10 -4.03 -1.48 4.18
CA LEU A 10 -4.14 -0.09 3.74
C LEU A 10 -5.59 0.27 3.39
N LYS A 11 -6.28 -0.60 2.66
CA LYS A 11 -7.69 -0.37 2.30
C LYS A 11 -8.59 -0.28 3.52
N GLN A 12 -8.32 -1.06 4.57
CA GLN A 12 -9.06 -0.98 5.82
C GLN A 12 -8.90 0.37 6.50
N HIS A 13 -7.82 1.09 6.19
CA HIS A 13 -7.54 2.42 6.75
C HIS A 13 -7.87 3.56 5.78
N GLY A 14 -8.67 3.28 4.76
CA GLY A 14 -9.18 4.30 3.86
C GLY A 14 -8.39 4.53 2.59
N TRP A 15 -7.31 3.78 2.37
CA TRP A 15 -6.55 3.88 1.13
C TRP A 15 -7.33 3.31 -0.03
N ARG A 16 -7.26 3.96 -1.18
CA ARG A 16 -7.98 3.58 -2.39
C ARG A 16 -7.03 3.34 -3.52
N GLU A 17 -7.38 2.38 -4.36
CA GLU A 17 -6.65 2.08 -5.58
C GLU A 17 -6.98 3.11 -6.65
N GLU A 18 -5.95 3.73 -7.23
CA GLU A 18 -6.11 4.69 -8.31
C GLU A 18 -6.04 3.99 -9.66
N PRO A 19 -6.79 4.48 -10.67
CA PRO A 19 -6.75 3.88 -12.01
C PRO A 19 -5.44 4.13 -12.76
N THR A 20 -4.57 4.96 -12.23
CA THR A 20 -3.33 5.38 -12.91
C THR A 20 -2.12 4.50 -12.61
N GLY A 21 -2.32 3.31 -12.03
CA GLY A 21 -1.23 2.38 -11.82
C GLY A 21 -0.53 2.00 -13.14
N LYS A 22 0.76 1.68 -13.08
CA LYS A 22 1.55 1.34 -14.26
C LYS A 22 2.18 -0.03 -14.12
N GLY A 23 1.99 -0.87 -15.14
CA GLY A 23 2.64 -2.17 -15.21
C GLY A 23 2.28 -3.03 -14.00
N SER A 24 3.30 -3.49 -13.29
CA SER A 24 3.12 -4.33 -12.12
C SER A 24 2.97 -3.56 -10.82
N HIS A 25 2.76 -2.24 -10.89
CA HIS A 25 2.58 -1.40 -9.70
C HIS A 25 1.18 -0.79 -9.65
N LEU A 26 0.63 -0.76 -8.44
CA LEU A 26 -0.62 -0.07 -8.13
C LEU A 26 -0.32 1.18 -7.36
N LEU A 27 -1.05 2.25 -7.65
CA LEU A 27 -0.97 3.48 -6.88
C LEU A 27 -2.16 3.55 -5.94
N LEU A 28 -1.88 3.80 -4.66
CA LEU A 28 -2.92 4.01 -3.66
C LEU A 28 -2.92 5.45 -3.20
N SER A 29 -4.10 5.99 -2.99
CA SER A 29 -4.28 7.35 -2.47
C SER A 29 -5.25 7.33 -1.29
N HIS A 30 -5.25 8.42 -0.53
CA HIS A 30 -6.10 8.56 0.66
C HIS A 30 -6.81 9.90 0.62
N PRO A 31 -8.10 9.97 1.05
CA PRO A 31 -8.86 11.22 0.96
C PRO A 31 -8.33 12.36 1.84
N THR A 32 -7.63 12.04 2.94
CA THR A 32 -7.15 13.06 3.86
C THR A 32 -5.63 13.06 4.04
N ILE A 33 -4.94 12.02 3.59
CA ILE A 33 -3.49 11.94 3.65
C ILE A 33 -2.93 12.25 2.27
N ARG A 34 -2.05 13.23 2.18
CA ARG A 34 -1.52 13.69 0.88
C ARG A 34 -0.51 12.76 0.24
N ALA A 35 0.03 11.83 0.99
CA ALA A 35 1.01 10.88 0.46
C ALA A 35 0.36 9.94 -0.54
N GLU A 36 1.16 9.48 -1.50
CA GLU A 36 0.79 8.41 -2.42
C GLU A 36 1.66 7.21 -2.12
N ILE A 37 1.07 6.02 -2.23
CA ILE A 37 1.79 4.78 -1.93
C ILE A 37 1.76 3.88 -3.16
N TRP A 38 2.94 3.46 -3.61
CA TRP A 38 3.08 2.49 -4.69
C TRP A 38 3.25 1.10 -4.09
N VAL A 39 2.44 0.16 -4.55
CA VAL A 39 2.50 -1.23 -4.09
C VAL A 39 2.56 -2.16 -5.31
N SER A 40 3.00 -3.40 -5.08
CA SER A 40 3.10 -4.39 -6.14
C SER A 40 1.76 -5.04 -6.44
N ARG A 41 1.49 -5.32 -7.71
CA ARG A 41 0.33 -6.13 -8.13
C ARG A 41 0.54 -7.61 -7.84
N HIS A 42 1.76 -8.02 -7.55
CA HIS A 42 2.09 -9.42 -7.25
C HIS A 42 1.71 -9.75 -5.81
N THR A 43 0.42 -9.91 -5.57
CA THR A 43 -0.14 -10.01 -4.22
C THR A 43 0.35 -11.20 -3.42
N LYS A 44 0.85 -12.23 -4.08
CA LYS A 44 1.38 -13.42 -3.41
C LYS A 44 2.86 -13.27 -3.00
N HIS A 45 3.55 -12.26 -3.54
CA HIS A 45 4.94 -12.02 -3.21
C HIS A 45 5.07 -11.35 -1.84
N ASP A 46 6.16 -11.65 -1.17
CA ASP A 46 6.42 -11.06 0.14
C ASP A 46 6.90 -9.62 0.02
N VAL A 47 6.49 -8.80 0.99
CA VAL A 47 7.00 -7.44 1.11
C VAL A 47 8.29 -7.50 1.93
N GLY A 48 9.35 -6.88 1.45
CA GLY A 48 10.59 -6.81 2.22
C GLY A 48 10.37 -6.15 3.59
N ARG A 49 11.20 -6.52 4.58
CA ARG A 49 11.03 -6.02 5.96
C ARG A 49 11.00 -4.50 6.06
N GLY A 50 11.87 -3.82 5.32
CA GLY A 50 11.93 -2.37 5.35
C GLY A 50 10.62 -1.74 4.90
N LEU A 51 10.10 -2.19 3.76
CA LEU A 51 8.84 -1.68 3.23
C LEU A 51 7.65 -2.10 4.09
N ALA A 52 7.67 -3.30 4.65
CA ALA A 52 6.59 -3.78 5.51
C ALA A 52 6.45 -2.93 6.77
N ARG A 53 7.52 -2.30 7.23
CA ARG A 53 7.49 -1.36 8.35
C ARG A 53 7.17 0.06 7.92
N GLN A 54 7.76 0.48 6.80
CA GLN A 54 7.68 1.88 6.37
C GLN A 54 6.32 2.22 5.76
N ILE A 55 5.78 1.36 4.92
CA ILE A 55 4.53 1.64 4.22
C ILE A 55 3.36 1.88 5.18
N PRO A 56 3.13 1.06 6.22
CA PRO A 56 2.06 1.37 7.17
C PRO A 56 2.23 2.72 7.87
N LYS A 57 3.46 3.10 8.19
CA LYS A 57 3.71 4.42 8.79
C LYS A 57 3.35 5.54 7.82
N ASP A 58 3.77 5.41 6.56
CA ASP A 58 3.43 6.38 5.52
C ASP A 58 1.92 6.46 5.31
N GLY A 59 1.24 5.34 5.50
CA GLY A 59 -0.20 5.24 5.38
C GLY A 59 -0.99 5.75 6.59
N GLY A 60 -0.30 6.30 7.59
CA GLY A 60 -0.97 6.82 8.79
C GLY A 60 -1.45 5.75 9.74
N ILE A 61 -0.96 4.52 9.59
CA ILE A 61 -1.34 3.42 10.47
C ILE A 61 -0.38 3.40 11.65
N ALA A 62 -0.92 3.53 12.85
CA ALA A 62 -0.13 3.50 14.06
C ALA A 62 0.49 2.12 14.26
N SER A 63 1.75 2.08 14.59
CA SER A 63 2.46 0.85 14.88
C SER A 63 2.29 0.46 16.34
#